data_48d4fb03089acd912c8dd3b70f3a2711
#
_entry.id   48d4fb03089acd912c8dd3b70f3a2711
#
_cell.length_a   1.000
_cell.length_b   1.000
_cell.length_c   1.000
_cell.angle_alpha   90.00
_cell.angle_beta   90.00
_cell.angle_gamma   90.00
#
_symmetry.space_group_name_H-M   'P 1'
#
loop_
_entity.id
_entity.type
_entity.pdbx_description
1 polymer ?
#
loop_
_entity_poly.entity_id
_entity_poly.type
_entity_poly.pdbx_seq_one_letter_code
_entity_poly.pdbx_strand_id
1 'polypeptide(L)'
;PRSTPKPSSAASDVYKRQLSNHIGYVSINRPPNNHFDAELISQIADFLEEMDKENECRSIILSSEGKHFCAGADFTRSSYKEESDPYERLYQEAVRLFKTKKPVIAAIQGAAVGGGLGVALSADFRIACEESRFSANFSKLAFHQGFGTTVTLPRVVGNQKAKWMLLTSARVKGKEACEIGLADFFVPQDKLMSKAEELAKEINAAGPLGVQALS
;
A
#
# COMPACT_ATOMS: atom_id res chain seq x y z
N PRO A 1 -32.19 9.61 9.47
CA PRO A 1 -31.26 8.48 9.45
C PRO A 1 -31.04 8.06 8.00
N ARG A 2 -29.90 8.43 7.41
CA ARG A 2 -29.53 7.99 6.06
C ARG A 2 -28.93 6.61 6.18
N SER A 3 -29.49 5.67 5.44
CA SER A 3 -29.07 4.28 5.35
C SER A 3 -27.62 4.18 4.86
N THR A 4 -26.79 3.49 5.63
CA THR A 4 -25.49 2.98 5.19
C THR A 4 -25.67 2.17 3.90
N PRO A 5 -24.81 2.35 2.88
CA PRO A 5 -24.84 1.52 1.70
C PRO A 5 -24.61 0.06 2.09
N LYS A 6 -25.52 -0.83 1.69
CA LYS A 6 -25.35 -2.27 1.81
C LYS A 6 -24.12 -2.71 1.01
N PRO A 7 -23.26 -3.58 1.55
CA PRO A 7 -22.21 -4.20 0.74
C PRO A 7 -22.87 -5.02 -0.38
N SER A 8 -22.44 -4.82 -1.62
CA SER A 8 -22.88 -5.62 -2.76
C SER A 8 -22.37 -7.04 -2.60
N SER A 9 -23.26 -8.00 -2.61
CA SER A 9 -22.95 -9.42 -2.53
C SER A 9 -22.41 -9.95 -3.85
N ALA A 10 -21.40 -10.85 -3.73
CA ALA A 10 -20.94 -11.83 -4.70
C ALA A 10 -19.88 -11.41 -5.72
N ALA A 11 -18.66 -11.35 -5.24
CA ALA A 11 -17.44 -11.96 -5.77
C ALA A 11 -16.56 -12.19 -4.56
N SER A 12 -15.74 -13.22 -4.48
CA SER A 12 -14.82 -13.45 -3.37
C SER A 12 -14.04 -12.14 -3.13
N ASP A 13 -14.33 -11.44 -2.01
CA ASP A 13 -13.83 -10.11 -1.74
C ASP A 13 -12.30 -10.14 -1.72
N VAL A 14 -11.68 -9.81 -2.85
CA VAL A 14 -10.23 -9.72 -2.99
C VAL A 14 -9.65 -8.55 -2.20
N TYR A 15 -10.53 -7.65 -1.75
CA TYR A 15 -10.25 -6.60 -0.78
C TYR A 15 -11.52 -6.26 0.02
N LYS A 16 -11.33 -5.72 1.23
CA LYS A 16 -12.42 -5.20 2.07
C LYS A 16 -12.33 -3.68 2.12
N ARG A 17 -13.47 -2.99 2.15
CA ARG A 17 -13.57 -1.54 2.20
C ARG A 17 -14.60 -1.05 3.20
N GLN A 18 -14.30 0.05 3.87
CA GLN A 18 -15.21 0.69 4.84
C GLN A 18 -14.85 2.16 4.99
N LEU A 19 -15.84 3.01 5.29
CA LEU A 19 -15.63 4.38 5.80
C LEU A 19 -16.22 4.46 7.21
N SER A 20 -15.42 4.85 8.18
CA SER A 20 -15.84 5.02 9.58
C SER A 20 -14.98 6.06 10.27
N ASN A 21 -15.59 6.95 11.07
CA ASN A 21 -14.89 7.97 11.84
C ASN A 21 -13.95 8.85 10.99
N HIS A 22 -14.36 9.23 9.80
CA HIS A 22 -13.58 9.99 8.82
C HIS A 22 -12.35 9.26 8.26
N ILE A 23 -12.25 7.95 8.48
CA ILE A 23 -11.16 7.10 7.98
C ILE A 23 -11.71 6.12 6.95
N GLY A 24 -11.14 6.15 5.74
CA GLY A 24 -11.35 5.13 4.74
C GLY A 24 -10.47 3.91 5.05
N TYR A 25 -11.04 2.73 5.05
CA TYR A 25 -10.29 1.48 5.27
C TYR A 25 -10.31 0.65 3.99
N VAL A 26 -9.16 0.26 3.52
CA VAL A 26 -8.99 -0.71 2.44
C VAL A 26 -8.00 -1.79 2.87
N SER A 27 -8.41 -3.05 2.75
CA SER A 27 -7.59 -4.20 3.16
C SER A 27 -7.50 -5.22 2.04
N ILE A 28 -6.27 -5.54 1.61
CA ILE A 28 -5.99 -6.58 0.62
C ILE A 28 -6.35 -7.94 1.24
N ASN A 29 -7.14 -8.75 0.53
CA ASN A 29 -7.58 -10.05 1.00
C ASN A 29 -7.40 -11.13 -0.08
N ARG A 30 -6.14 -11.45 -0.38
CA ARG A 30 -5.75 -12.52 -1.32
C ARG A 30 -4.74 -13.49 -0.68
N PRO A 31 -5.15 -14.22 0.38
CA PRO A 31 -4.25 -15.16 1.02
C PRO A 31 -3.77 -16.24 0.02
N PRO A 32 -2.62 -16.90 0.29
CA PRO A 32 -1.78 -16.74 1.49
C PRO A 32 -0.80 -15.55 1.41
N ASN A 33 -0.46 -15.04 0.24
CA ASN A 33 0.65 -14.11 0.03
C ASN A 33 0.23 -12.69 -0.40
N ASN A 34 -1.06 -12.45 -0.63
CA ASN A 34 -1.59 -11.19 -1.10
C ASN A 34 -0.90 -10.68 -2.37
N HIS A 35 -0.64 -11.58 -3.32
CA HIS A 35 -0.16 -11.21 -4.64
C HIS A 35 -1.20 -10.36 -5.38
N PHE A 36 -0.73 -9.34 -6.08
CA PHE A 36 -1.60 -8.47 -6.87
C PHE A 36 -1.48 -8.75 -8.39
N ASP A 37 -2.50 -8.35 -9.10
CA ASP A 37 -2.58 -8.18 -10.54
C ASP A 37 -3.15 -6.78 -10.85
N ALA A 38 -3.32 -6.45 -12.14
CA ALA A 38 -3.88 -5.17 -12.56
C ALA A 38 -5.27 -4.93 -11.98
N GLU A 39 -6.09 -5.98 -11.84
CA GLU A 39 -7.46 -5.89 -11.32
C GLU A 39 -7.47 -5.47 -9.84
N LEU A 40 -6.66 -6.08 -8.97
CA LEU A 40 -6.60 -5.69 -7.57
C LEU A 40 -6.07 -4.26 -7.41
N ILE A 41 -5.04 -3.87 -8.17
CA ILE A 41 -4.50 -2.50 -8.12
C ILE A 41 -5.54 -1.50 -8.60
N SER A 42 -6.29 -1.81 -9.68
CA SER A 42 -7.41 -0.98 -10.15
C SER A 42 -8.47 -0.80 -9.07
N GLN A 43 -8.88 -1.88 -8.41
CA GLN A 43 -9.89 -1.83 -7.34
C GLN A 43 -9.44 -0.98 -6.14
N ILE A 44 -8.15 -1.06 -5.76
CA ILE A 44 -7.60 -0.19 -4.70
C ILE A 44 -7.60 1.26 -5.18
N ALA A 45 -7.17 1.53 -6.42
CA ALA A 45 -7.14 2.88 -6.98
C ALA A 45 -8.55 3.49 -7.07
N ASP A 46 -9.55 2.72 -7.51
CA ASP A 46 -10.96 3.14 -7.55
C ASP A 46 -11.46 3.54 -6.16
N PHE A 47 -11.12 2.75 -5.13
CA PHE A 47 -11.47 3.10 -3.75
C PHE A 47 -10.79 4.39 -3.28
N LEU A 48 -9.51 4.57 -3.58
CA LEU A 48 -8.79 5.80 -3.22
C LEU A 48 -9.42 7.03 -3.90
N GLU A 49 -9.75 6.93 -5.19
CA GLU A 49 -10.43 7.99 -5.94
C GLU A 49 -11.87 8.26 -5.46
N GLU A 50 -12.59 7.22 -5.01
CA GLU A 50 -13.89 7.36 -4.34
C GLU A 50 -13.74 8.14 -3.04
N MET A 51 -12.76 7.76 -2.21
CA MET A 51 -12.48 8.44 -0.95
C MET A 51 -11.99 9.88 -1.14
N ASP A 52 -11.28 10.18 -2.21
CA ASP A 52 -10.88 11.56 -2.53
C ASP A 52 -12.09 12.49 -2.76
N LYS A 53 -13.19 11.95 -3.31
CA LYS A 53 -14.46 12.67 -3.54
C LYS A 53 -15.38 12.69 -2.33
N GLU A 54 -15.14 11.80 -1.36
CA GLU A 54 -16.00 11.66 -0.18
C GLU A 54 -15.62 12.70 0.90
N ASN A 55 -16.47 13.68 1.13
CA ASN A 55 -16.21 14.78 2.08
C ASN A 55 -16.03 14.30 3.52
N GLU A 56 -16.68 13.20 3.90
CA GLU A 56 -16.58 12.61 5.23
C GLU A 56 -15.27 11.84 5.43
N CYS A 57 -14.53 11.50 4.37
CA CYS A 57 -13.22 10.86 4.47
C CYS A 57 -12.13 11.94 4.59
N ARG A 58 -11.20 11.77 5.52
CA ARG A 58 -10.07 12.70 5.75
C ARG A 58 -8.71 12.03 5.66
N SER A 59 -8.64 10.73 5.90
CA SER A 59 -7.44 9.90 5.77
C SER A 59 -7.81 8.47 5.41
N ILE A 60 -6.86 7.69 4.92
CA ILE A 60 -7.08 6.32 4.47
C ILE A 60 -6.07 5.39 5.14
N ILE A 61 -6.52 4.21 5.60
CA ILE A 61 -5.67 3.14 6.09
C ILE A 61 -5.67 2.01 5.06
N LEU A 62 -4.49 1.70 4.53
CA LEU A 62 -4.22 0.57 3.66
C LEU A 62 -3.60 -0.56 4.48
N SER A 63 -4.27 -1.69 4.53
CA SER A 63 -3.85 -2.87 5.29
C SER A 63 -3.98 -4.14 4.45
N SER A 64 -3.72 -5.28 5.05
CA SER A 64 -3.98 -6.57 4.42
C SER A 64 -4.38 -7.64 5.44
N GLU A 65 -5.12 -8.63 5.00
CA GLU A 65 -5.46 -9.81 5.78
C GLU A 65 -4.33 -10.85 5.74
N GLY A 66 -4.25 -11.69 6.76
CA GLY A 66 -3.34 -12.82 6.81
C GLY A 66 -1.90 -12.46 7.18
N LYS A 67 -0.94 -13.26 6.67
CA LYS A 67 0.45 -13.21 7.13
C LYS A 67 1.27 -12.08 6.49
N HIS A 68 0.99 -11.72 5.25
CA HIS A 68 1.80 -10.83 4.44
C HIS A 68 1.02 -9.61 3.99
N PHE A 69 1.65 -8.45 3.97
CA PHE A 69 1.06 -7.25 3.41
C PHE A 69 0.84 -7.44 1.90
N CYS A 70 1.90 -7.65 1.15
CA CYS A 70 1.84 -7.93 -0.28
C CYS A 70 3.20 -8.49 -0.77
N ALA A 71 3.20 -9.72 -1.28
CA ALA A 71 4.43 -10.38 -1.73
C ALA A 71 4.80 -10.10 -3.19
N GLY A 72 4.16 -9.12 -3.85
CA GLY A 72 4.44 -8.70 -5.21
C GLY A 72 3.38 -9.14 -6.22
N ALA A 73 3.71 -9.01 -7.51
CA ALA A 73 2.79 -9.34 -8.60
C ALA A 73 2.62 -10.86 -8.78
N ASP A 74 1.40 -11.26 -9.16
CA ASP A 74 1.09 -12.62 -9.54
C ASP A 74 1.24 -12.79 -11.06
N PHE A 75 2.36 -13.30 -11.49
CA PHE A 75 2.63 -13.57 -12.92
C PHE A 75 2.02 -14.88 -13.44
N THR A 76 1.33 -15.64 -12.60
CA THR A 76 0.78 -16.97 -12.97
C THR A 76 -0.66 -16.89 -13.45
N ARG A 77 -1.37 -15.80 -13.20
CA ARG A 77 -2.77 -15.65 -13.57
C ARG A 77 -2.99 -15.46 -15.06
N SER A 78 -4.09 -16.01 -15.56
CA SER A 78 -4.44 -16.07 -16.99
C SER A 78 -4.65 -14.70 -17.64
N SER A 79 -4.97 -13.64 -16.87
CA SER A 79 -5.11 -12.28 -17.39
C SER A 79 -3.86 -11.75 -18.10
N TYR A 80 -2.68 -12.25 -17.75
CA TYR A 80 -1.43 -11.92 -18.44
C TYR A 80 -1.24 -12.65 -19.79
N LYS A 81 -2.10 -13.62 -20.13
CA LYS A 81 -1.96 -14.42 -21.37
C LYS A 81 -2.79 -13.87 -22.53
N GLU A 82 -3.76 -13.02 -22.26
CA GLU A 82 -4.73 -12.53 -23.25
C GLU A 82 -4.49 -11.07 -23.69
N GLU A 83 -3.69 -10.29 -22.93
CA GLU A 83 -3.37 -8.91 -23.23
C GLU A 83 -2.04 -8.80 -24.00
N SER A 84 -1.97 -7.89 -24.96
CA SER A 84 -0.76 -7.62 -25.77
C SER A 84 0.39 -7.09 -24.92
N ASP A 85 0.09 -6.36 -23.82
CA ASP A 85 1.05 -5.96 -22.79
C ASP A 85 0.37 -5.89 -21.41
N PRO A 86 0.39 -6.99 -20.65
CA PRO A 86 -0.23 -7.02 -19.32
C PRO A 86 0.46 -6.11 -18.29
N TYR A 87 1.71 -5.72 -18.54
CA TYR A 87 2.45 -4.82 -17.67
C TYR A 87 2.02 -3.36 -17.86
N GLU A 88 1.67 -2.95 -19.09
CA GLU A 88 1.21 -1.60 -19.37
C GLU A 88 -0.02 -1.26 -18.53
N ARG A 89 -1.04 -2.10 -18.57
CA ARG A 89 -2.25 -1.92 -17.75
C ARG A 89 -1.92 -1.87 -16.26
N LEU A 90 -1.10 -2.81 -15.77
CA LEU A 90 -0.71 -2.82 -14.35
C LEU A 90 -0.04 -1.51 -13.93
N TYR A 91 0.85 -0.97 -14.75
CA TYR A 91 1.55 0.28 -14.41
C TYR A 91 0.65 1.51 -14.54
N GLN A 92 -0.29 1.53 -15.48
CA GLN A 92 -1.31 2.58 -15.58
C GLN A 92 -2.14 2.65 -14.29
N GLU A 93 -2.59 1.49 -13.80
CA GLU A 93 -3.33 1.41 -12.52
C GLU A 93 -2.45 1.77 -11.32
N ALA A 94 -1.21 1.31 -11.29
CA ALA A 94 -0.27 1.62 -10.22
C ALA A 94 -0.01 3.13 -10.06
N VAL A 95 0.08 3.88 -11.17
CA VAL A 95 0.26 5.34 -11.13
C VAL A 95 -0.91 6.05 -10.44
N ARG A 96 -2.12 5.51 -10.52
CA ARG A 96 -3.30 6.07 -9.86
C ARG A 96 -3.18 6.09 -8.34
N LEU A 97 -2.50 5.10 -7.74
CA LEU A 97 -2.27 5.06 -6.28
C LEU A 97 -1.47 6.28 -5.78
N PHE A 98 -0.55 6.79 -6.62
CA PHE A 98 0.28 7.95 -6.29
C PHE A 98 -0.39 9.31 -6.55
N LYS A 99 -1.65 9.32 -7.02
CA LYS A 99 -2.43 10.54 -7.28
C LYS A 99 -3.45 10.83 -6.19
N THR A 100 -3.52 10.01 -5.17
CA THR A 100 -4.44 10.17 -4.03
C THR A 100 -4.15 11.49 -3.32
N LYS A 101 -5.21 12.24 -3.03
CA LYS A 101 -5.15 13.56 -2.39
C LYS A 101 -5.31 13.51 -0.88
N LYS A 102 -5.78 12.39 -0.36
CA LYS A 102 -5.95 12.18 1.08
C LYS A 102 -4.80 11.37 1.62
N PRO A 103 -4.30 11.70 2.81
CA PRO A 103 -3.20 10.96 3.44
C PRO A 103 -3.51 9.47 3.55
N VAL A 104 -2.58 8.64 3.13
CA VAL A 104 -2.65 7.18 3.19
C VAL A 104 -1.64 6.65 4.20
N ILE A 105 -2.10 5.79 5.09
CA ILE A 105 -1.29 5.12 6.11
C ILE A 105 -1.27 3.63 5.81
N ALA A 106 -0.10 3.05 5.52
CA ALA A 106 0.03 1.61 5.30
C ALA A 106 0.40 0.88 6.61
N ALA A 107 -0.45 -0.06 7.04
CA ALA A 107 -0.19 -0.96 8.15
C ALA A 107 0.42 -2.26 7.61
N ILE A 108 1.71 -2.51 7.88
CA ILE A 108 2.50 -3.51 7.17
C ILE A 108 2.93 -4.65 8.11
N GLN A 109 2.24 -5.79 8.00
CA GLN A 109 2.69 -7.04 8.59
C GLN A 109 3.35 -7.94 7.53
N GLY A 110 4.34 -8.73 7.92
CA GLY A 110 4.99 -9.70 7.04
C GLY A 110 5.65 -9.08 5.82
N ALA A 111 5.50 -9.69 4.65
CA ALA A 111 6.21 -9.30 3.44
C ALA A 111 5.56 -8.12 2.72
N ALA A 112 6.38 -7.13 2.35
CA ALA A 112 6.14 -6.09 1.36
C ALA A 112 7.29 -6.15 0.34
N VAL A 113 7.13 -6.91 -0.75
CA VAL A 113 8.23 -7.33 -1.62
C VAL A 113 7.96 -7.00 -3.08
N GLY A 114 8.98 -6.53 -3.78
CA GLY A 114 8.87 -6.15 -5.19
C GLY A 114 7.83 -5.06 -5.40
N GLY A 115 6.83 -5.32 -6.24
CA GLY A 115 5.70 -4.40 -6.41
C GLY A 115 4.89 -4.18 -5.13
N GLY A 116 4.88 -5.15 -4.19
CA GLY A 116 4.28 -4.98 -2.87
C GLY A 116 4.99 -3.92 -2.01
N LEU A 117 6.32 -3.76 -2.17
CA LEU A 117 7.03 -2.61 -1.63
C LEU A 117 6.57 -1.32 -2.33
N GLY A 118 6.35 -1.36 -3.64
CA GLY A 118 5.82 -0.21 -4.39
C GLY A 118 4.44 0.22 -3.90
N VAL A 119 3.54 -0.73 -3.62
CA VAL A 119 2.24 -0.45 -2.99
C VAL A 119 2.42 0.18 -1.60
N ALA A 120 3.34 -0.31 -0.78
CA ALA A 120 3.64 0.30 0.52
C ALA A 120 4.21 1.73 0.38
N LEU A 121 4.98 1.99 -0.67
CA LEU A 121 5.58 3.31 -0.97
C LEU A 121 4.59 4.30 -1.61
N SER A 122 3.42 3.87 -2.04
CA SER A 122 2.35 4.80 -2.46
C SER A 122 1.64 5.45 -1.28
N ALA A 123 1.79 4.91 -0.06
CA ALA A 123 1.30 5.53 1.15
C ALA A 123 2.25 6.62 1.66
N ASP A 124 1.69 7.64 2.35
CA ASP A 124 2.48 8.70 2.99
C ASP A 124 3.22 8.18 4.21
N PHE A 125 2.56 7.34 5.01
CA PHE A 125 3.12 6.75 6.23
C PHE A 125 3.10 5.23 6.17
N ARG A 126 4.11 4.60 6.76
CA ARG A 126 4.26 3.13 6.88
C ARG A 126 4.49 2.77 8.32
N ILE A 127 3.65 1.89 8.86
CA ILE A 127 3.78 1.33 10.21
C ILE A 127 4.26 -0.11 10.07
N ALA A 128 5.36 -0.44 10.72
CA ALA A 128 5.99 -1.75 10.68
C ALA A 128 5.92 -2.47 12.03
N CYS A 129 6.10 -3.78 12.01
CA CYS A 129 6.24 -4.64 13.18
C CYS A 129 7.43 -5.58 13.05
N GLU A 130 7.67 -6.45 14.03
CA GLU A 130 8.79 -7.41 14.01
C GLU A 130 8.73 -8.35 12.80
N GLU A 131 7.53 -8.71 12.35
CA GLU A 131 7.30 -9.60 11.21
C GLU A 131 7.46 -8.93 9.86
N SER A 132 7.52 -7.59 9.80
CA SER A 132 7.63 -6.84 8.53
C SER A 132 8.95 -7.15 7.82
N ARG A 133 8.86 -7.31 6.51
CA ARG A 133 10.00 -7.62 5.62
C ARG A 133 9.85 -6.84 4.32
N PHE A 134 10.74 -5.91 4.09
CA PHE A 134 10.77 -5.08 2.90
C PHE A 134 11.89 -5.51 1.96
N SER A 135 11.62 -5.61 0.66
CA SER A 135 12.64 -5.92 -0.32
C SER A 135 12.26 -5.46 -1.72
N ALA A 136 13.18 -4.78 -2.42
CA ALA A 136 13.09 -4.48 -3.85
C ALA A 136 13.75 -5.61 -4.64
N ASN A 137 13.12 -6.78 -4.72
CA ASN A 137 13.74 -8.02 -5.19
C ASN A 137 13.83 -8.20 -6.71
N PHE A 138 13.52 -7.19 -7.50
CA PHE A 138 13.49 -7.25 -8.97
C PHE A 138 14.84 -7.67 -9.56
N SER A 139 15.97 -7.13 -9.07
CA SER A 139 17.31 -7.44 -9.56
C SER A 139 17.68 -8.92 -9.41
N LYS A 140 17.19 -9.60 -8.33
CA LYS A 140 17.37 -11.05 -8.16
C LYS A 140 16.56 -11.88 -9.15
N LEU A 141 15.50 -11.31 -9.70
CA LEU A 141 14.64 -11.94 -10.71
C LEU A 141 15.07 -11.55 -12.14
N ALA A 142 16.19 -10.84 -12.28
CA ALA A 142 16.70 -10.30 -13.55
C ALA A 142 15.70 -9.34 -14.25
N PHE A 143 14.83 -8.66 -13.46
CA PHE A 143 13.94 -7.63 -13.94
C PHE A 143 14.45 -6.23 -13.62
N HIS A 144 14.07 -5.26 -14.45
CA HIS A 144 14.16 -3.85 -14.08
C HIS A 144 13.22 -3.56 -12.92
N GLN A 145 13.59 -2.59 -12.09
CA GLN A 145 12.79 -2.15 -10.95
C GLN A 145 11.44 -1.62 -11.42
N GLY A 146 10.37 -2.14 -10.85
CA GLY A 146 9.00 -1.79 -11.20
C GLY A 146 8.29 -0.94 -10.14
N PHE A 147 7.02 -0.61 -10.40
CA PHE A 147 6.11 0.07 -9.48
C PHE A 147 6.65 1.39 -8.91
N GLY A 148 7.40 2.15 -9.73
CA GLY A 148 7.96 3.45 -9.32
C GLY A 148 9.05 3.41 -8.26
N THR A 149 9.55 2.23 -7.85
CA THR A 149 10.51 2.08 -6.75
C THR A 149 11.84 2.80 -6.97
N THR A 150 12.27 3.02 -8.22
CA THR A 150 13.46 3.81 -8.54
C THR A 150 13.34 5.30 -8.20
N VAL A 151 12.11 5.79 -8.07
CA VAL A 151 11.81 7.18 -7.74
C VAL A 151 11.39 7.31 -6.28
N THR A 152 10.47 6.45 -5.84
CA THR A 152 9.85 6.56 -4.51
C THR A 152 10.78 6.13 -3.39
N LEU A 153 11.51 5.03 -3.55
CA LEU A 153 12.40 4.53 -2.50
C LEU A 153 13.54 5.53 -2.16
N PRO A 154 14.25 6.14 -3.14
CA PRO A 154 15.26 7.16 -2.83
C PRO A 154 14.72 8.39 -2.10
N ARG A 155 13.47 8.77 -2.35
CA ARG A 155 12.82 9.89 -1.65
C ARG A 155 12.60 9.60 -0.17
N VAL A 156 12.39 8.34 0.18
CA VAL A 156 12.08 7.90 1.55
C VAL A 156 13.35 7.59 2.34
N VAL A 157 14.27 6.78 1.79
CA VAL A 157 15.47 6.30 2.51
C VAL A 157 16.78 6.97 2.08
N GLY A 158 16.71 7.92 1.17
CA GLY A 158 17.88 8.54 0.56
C GLY A 158 18.56 7.64 -0.49
N ASN A 159 19.35 8.27 -1.37
CA ASN A 159 19.92 7.59 -2.53
C ASN A 159 20.78 6.38 -2.20
N GLN A 160 21.60 6.47 -1.13
CA GLN A 160 22.57 5.42 -0.82
C GLN A 160 21.89 4.13 -0.33
N LYS A 161 20.93 4.26 0.58
CA LYS A 161 20.15 3.11 1.08
C LYS A 161 19.25 2.52 -0.02
N ALA A 162 18.64 3.38 -0.83
CA ALA A 162 17.87 2.94 -1.97
C ALA A 162 18.71 2.13 -2.96
N LYS A 163 19.89 2.61 -3.36
CA LYS A 163 20.82 1.87 -4.23
C LYS A 163 21.19 0.51 -3.65
N TRP A 164 21.49 0.46 -2.36
CA TRP A 164 21.77 -0.79 -1.68
C TRP A 164 20.58 -1.77 -1.80
N MET A 165 19.36 -1.34 -1.48
CA MET A 165 18.17 -2.19 -1.57
C MET A 165 17.87 -2.62 -3.02
N LEU A 166 17.94 -1.69 -3.97
CA LEU A 166 17.60 -1.93 -5.38
C LEU A 166 18.61 -2.86 -6.08
N LEU A 167 19.90 -2.69 -5.81
CA LEU A 167 20.94 -3.45 -6.49
C LEU A 167 21.16 -4.84 -5.87
N THR A 168 21.03 -4.96 -4.55
CA THR A 168 21.31 -6.22 -3.85
C THR A 168 20.05 -7.03 -3.52
N SER A 169 18.87 -6.43 -3.69
CA SER A 169 17.59 -6.98 -3.22
C SER A 169 17.63 -7.32 -1.73
N ALA A 170 18.30 -6.48 -0.94
CA ALA A 170 18.41 -6.64 0.50
C ALA A 170 17.02 -6.78 1.14
N ARG A 171 16.94 -7.59 2.18
CA ARG A 171 15.73 -7.75 3.01
C ARG A 171 15.90 -6.91 4.26
N VAL A 172 15.10 -5.87 4.38
CA VAL A 172 15.06 -4.97 5.53
C VAL A 172 13.95 -5.40 6.46
N LYS A 173 14.25 -5.62 7.74
CA LYS A 173 13.27 -5.98 8.79
C LYS A 173 12.57 -4.73 9.32
N GLY A 174 11.44 -4.91 10.00
CA GLY A 174 10.61 -3.81 10.48
C GLY A 174 11.34 -2.78 11.33
N LYS A 175 12.18 -3.22 12.30
CA LYS A 175 12.98 -2.31 13.13
C LYS A 175 14.01 -1.53 12.30
N GLU A 176 14.77 -2.23 11.45
CA GLU A 176 15.73 -1.60 10.54
C GLU A 176 15.04 -0.65 9.55
N ALA A 177 13.82 -0.98 9.12
CA ALA A 177 13.03 -0.10 8.25
C ALA A 177 12.77 1.26 8.90
N CYS A 178 12.47 1.30 10.20
CA CYS A 178 12.34 2.57 10.92
C CYS A 178 13.69 3.28 11.07
N GLU A 179 14.77 2.56 11.37
CA GLU A 179 16.11 3.14 11.52
C GLU A 179 16.62 3.83 10.24
N ILE A 180 16.22 3.31 9.06
CA ILE A 180 16.62 3.91 7.77
C ILE A 180 15.56 4.85 7.17
N GLY A 181 14.44 5.09 7.87
CA GLY A 181 13.35 5.95 7.41
C GLY A 181 12.40 5.31 6.38
N LEU A 182 12.49 3.98 6.15
CA LEU A 182 11.57 3.28 5.26
C LEU A 182 10.18 3.10 5.89
N ALA A 183 10.12 2.95 7.20
CA ALA A 183 8.89 2.98 7.97
C ALA A 183 8.96 4.10 9.03
N ASP A 184 7.81 4.66 9.37
CA ASP A 184 7.70 5.82 10.25
C ASP A 184 7.53 5.40 11.71
N PHE A 185 6.90 4.24 11.93
CA PHE A 185 6.63 3.69 13.28
C PHE A 185 6.91 2.20 13.31
N PHE A 186 7.44 1.75 14.48
CA PHE A 186 7.63 0.33 14.78
C PHE A 186 6.84 -0.03 16.03
N VAL A 187 5.92 -0.98 15.91
CA VAL A 187 5.02 -1.42 16.99
C VAL A 187 4.87 -2.94 16.98
N PRO A 188 4.41 -3.58 18.08
CA PRO A 188 3.98 -4.97 18.06
C PRO A 188 2.91 -5.21 16.99
N GLN A 189 2.86 -6.42 16.41
CA GLN A 189 1.94 -6.73 15.30
C GLN A 189 0.47 -6.50 15.67
N ASP A 190 0.07 -6.84 16.89
CA ASP A 190 -1.30 -6.63 17.41
C ASP A 190 -1.65 -5.15 17.59
N LYS A 191 -0.66 -4.24 17.49
CA LYS A 191 -0.82 -2.79 17.58
C LYS A 191 -0.77 -2.06 16.25
N LEU A 192 -0.53 -2.75 15.13
CA LEU A 192 -0.43 -2.12 13.81
C LEU A 192 -1.66 -1.28 13.48
N MET A 193 -2.85 -1.86 13.56
CA MET A 193 -4.09 -1.16 13.22
C MET A 193 -4.41 -0.05 14.21
N SER A 194 -4.26 -0.27 15.51
CA SER A 194 -4.51 0.77 16.51
C SER A 194 -3.56 1.96 16.35
N LYS A 195 -2.29 1.74 15.97
CA LYS A 195 -1.35 2.83 15.66
C LYS A 195 -1.70 3.56 14.38
N ALA A 196 -2.16 2.86 13.35
CA ALA A 196 -2.65 3.49 12.12
C ALA A 196 -3.87 4.39 12.39
N GLU A 197 -4.81 3.91 13.20
CA GLU A 197 -5.99 4.70 13.61
C GLU A 197 -5.63 5.90 14.48
N GLU A 198 -4.66 5.75 15.39
CA GLU A 198 -4.14 6.87 16.19
C GLU A 198 -3.58 7.97 15.28
N LEU A 199 -2.69 7.61 14.36
CA LEU A 199 -2.11 8.55 13.41
C LEU A 199 -3.18 9.18 12.49
N ALA A 200 -4.13 8.38 12.00
CA ALA A 200 -5.25 8.89 11.21
C ALA A 200 -6.09 9.92 11.97
N LYS A 201 -6.34 9.69 13.27
CA LYS A 201 -7.05 10.67 14.13
C LYS A 201 -6.26 11.95 14.34
N GLU A 202 -4.93 11.86 14.50
CA GLU A 202 -4.04 13.03 14.57
C GLU A 202 -4.12 13.86 13.28
N ILE A 203 -4.04 13.22 12.12
CA ILE A 203 -4.18 13.85 10.81
C ILE A 203 -5.57 14.50 10.65
N ASN A 204 -6.62 13.76 11.02
CA ASN A 204 -8.01 14.21 10.89
C ASN A 204 -8.35 15.39 11.80
N ALA A 205 -7.59 15.62 12.86
CA ALA A 205 -7.73 16.79 13.73
C ALA A 205 -7.22 18.09 13.06
N ALA A 206 -6.39 17.98 12.02
CA ALA A 206 -5.91 19.12 11.24
C ALA A 206 -6.98 19.59 10.23
N GLY A 207 -6.85 20.82 9.73
CA GLY A 207 -7.75 21.38 8.73
C GLY A 207 -7.64 20.63 7.39
N PRO A 208 -8.74 20.05 6.86
CA PRO A 208 -8.68 19.13 5.72
C PRO A 208 -8.10 19.76 4.44
N LEU A 209 -8.40 21.04 4.17
CA LEU A 209 -7.85 21.72 3.00
C LEU A 209 -6.33 21.93 3.08
N GLY A 210 -5.81 22.21 4.29
CA GLY A 210 -4.37 22.35 4.50
C GLY A 210 -3.64 21.03 4.33
N VAL A 211 -4.23 19.92 4.80
CA VAL A 211 -3.68 18.57 4.65
C VAL A 211 -3.64 18.15 3.17
N GLN A 212 -4.75 18.31 2.45
CA GLN A 212 -4.83 17.94 1.02
C GLN A 212 -3.90 18.77 0.10
N ALA A 213 -3.50 19.95 0.52
CA ALA A 213 -2.54 20.77 -0.24
C ALA A 213 -1.09 20.26 -0.13
N LEU A 214 -0.80 19.35 0.80
CA LEU A 214 0.53 18.76 1.04
C LEU A 214 0.68 17.36 0.41
N SER A 215 -0.44 16.71 0.07
CA SER A 215 -0.48 15.34 -0.48
C SER A 215 -0.27 15.30 -1.99
#